data_26f26155679106bede1bde6315a87658
#
_entry.id   26f26155679106bede1bde6315a87658
#
_cell.length_a   1.000
_cell.length_b   1.000
_cell.length_c   1.000
_cell.angle_alpha   90.00
_cell.angle_beta   90.00
_cell.angle_gamma   90.00
#
_symmetry.space_group_name_H-M   'P 1'
#
loop_
_entity.id
_entity.type
_entity.pdbx_description
1 polymer ?
#
loop_
_entity_poly.entity_id
_entity_poly.type
_entity_poly.pdbx_seq_one_letter_code
_entity_poly.pdbx_strand_id
1 'polypeptide(L)'
;AGRFAHEAAAFDPDQGILYLTEDNFGFPSGFYRYIPKRNPMHTGRLDNEGRLQMLAVKGQPNADLARSQPRGTTYRVEWVDIDDPDPTFPAGTTNDQALVAVGDQGRAQGAALFSRLEGQVYDNNVVYFTSTQGGGPAEDDTDDDNANGFGRGNGMVWAYHTRSQKLQILFQAPVDPAEANLRFDFPDNITTSASGTLVVCEDSTIDNYIRGLSRGGQLWDIALNRLVS
;
A
#
# COMPACT_ATOMS: atom_id res chain seq x y z
N ALA A 1 -15.81 -6.84 0.80
CA ALA A 1 -14.85 -6.03 1.54
C ALA A 1 -14.65 -4.64 0.90
N GLY A 2 -15.58 -4.17 0.11
CA GLY A 2 -15.55 -2.87 -0.57
C GLY A 2 -15.32 -2.95 -2.08
N ARG A 3 -15.65 -1.87 -2.79
CA ARG A 3 -15.54 -1.75 -4.24
C ARG A 3 -14.45 -0.72 -4.59
N PHE A 4 -13.22 -1.16 -4.75
CA PHE A 4 -12.06 -0.37 -5.18
C PHE A 4 -11.11 -1.26 -5.98
N ALA A 5 -10.04 -0.71 -6.53
CA ALA A 5 -9.04 -1.48 -7.29
C ALA A 5 -8.20 -2.34 -6.32
N HIS A 6 -8.74 -3.51 -5.94
CA HIS A 6 -8.06 -4.45 -5.07
C HIS A 6 -6.80 -5.01 -5.71
N GLU A 7 -5.70 -5.03 -4.95
CA GLU A 7 -4.46 -5.66 -5.38
C GLU A 7 -4.12 -6.87 -4.51
N ALA A 8 -3.80 -6.68 -3.26
CA ALA A 8 -3.45 -7.78 -2.37
C ALA A 8 -4.28 -7.81 -1.09
N ALA A 9 -4.29 -8.97 -0.43
CA ALA A 9 -4.97 -9.21 0.83
C ALA A 9 -4.06 -9.95 1.82
N ALA A 10 -3.93 -9.44 3.04
CA ALA A 10 -3.21 -10.09 4.14
C ALA A 10 -4.13 -10.26 5.35
N PHE A 11 -4.15 -11.45 5.92
CA PHE A 11 -5.02 -11.79 7.04
C PHE A 11 -4.23 -11.85 8.34
N ASP A 12 -4.70 -11.13 9.36
CA ASP A 12 -4.22 -11.25 10.75
C ASP A 12 -5.06 -12.33 11.47
N PRO A 13 -4.51 -13.53 11.70
CA PRO A 13 -5.26 -14.62 12.31
C PRO A 13 -5.57 -14.37 13.78
N ASP A 14 -4.75 -13.56 14.48
CA ASP A 14 -4.93 -13.28 15.89
C ASP A 14 -6.12 -12.35 16.15
N GLN A 15 -6.26 -11.32 15.29
CA GLN A 15 -7.33 -10.32 15.39
C GLN A 15 -8.54 -10.65 14.51
N GLY A 16 -8.38 -11.54 13.53
CA GLY A 16 -9.43 -11.86 12.56
C GLY A 16 -9.69 -10.73 11.58
N ILE A 17 -8.71 -9.90 11.30
CA ILE A 17 -8.79 -8.71 10.44
C ILE A 17 -8.15 -9.01 9.08
N LEU A 18 -8.83 -8.60 8.00
CA LEU A 18 -8.29 -8.63 6.65
C LEU A 18 -7.79 -7.23 6.27
N TYR A 19 -6.52 -7.12 5.91
CA TYR A 19 -5.90 -5.91 5.36
C TYR A 19 -5.91 -5.98 3.85
N LEU A 20 -6.10 -4.82 3.19
CA LEU A 20 -6.30 -4.74 1.75
C LEU A 20 -5.53 -3.55 1.19
N THR A 21 -4.86 -3.75 0.07
CA THR A 21 -4.22 -2.70 -0.71
C THR A 21 -5.06 -2.31 -1.91
N GLU A 22 -4.96 -1.06 -2.32
CA GLU A 22 -5.57 -0.51 -3.52
C GLU A 22 -4.49 -0.06 -4.49
N ASP A 23 -4.49 -0.62 -5.71
CA ASP A 23 -3.68 -0.09 -6.80
C ASP A 23 -4.52 0.85 -7.68
N ASN A 24 -4.22 2.13 -7.58
CA ASN A 24 -4.84 3.14 -8.41
C ASN A 24 -3.76 3.99 -9.08
N PHE A 25 -3.64 3.89 -10.40
CA PHE A 25 -2.56 4.53 -11.14
C PHE A 25 -2.68 6.05 -11.14
N GLY A 26 -3.85 6.59 -11.48
CA GLY A 26 -4.07 8.02 -11.69
C GLY A 26 -4.52 8.79 -10.44
N PHE A 27 -4.83 8.10 -9.34
CA PHE A 27 -5.43 8.70 -8.15
C PHE A 27 -4.75 8.18 -6.88
N PRO A 28 -4.92 8.87 -5.74
CA PRO A 28 -4.43 8.33 -4.46
C PRO A 28 -5.02 6.97 -4.14
N SER A 29 -4.16 6.02 -3.80
CA SER A 29 -4.52 4.70 -3.29
C SER A 29 -4.76 4.72 -1.79
N GLY A 30 -5.59 3.80 -1.29
CA GLY A 30 -5.87 3.61 0.12
C GLY A 30 -5.29 2.30 0.67
N PHE A 31 -4.95 2.33 1.96
CA PHE A 31 -4.69 1.11 2.72
C PHE A 31 -5.88 0.85 3.63
N TYR A 32 -6.53 -0.30 3.46
CA TYR A 32 -7.78 -0.60 4.13
C TYR A 32 -7.64 -1.78 5.09
N ARG A 33 -8.60 -1.87 6.03
CA ARG A 33 -8.87 -3.07 6.78
C ARG A 33 -10.36 -3.38 6.78
N TYR A 34 -10.67 -4.66 6.65
CA TYR A 34 -12.01 -5.17 6.84
C TYR A 34 -12.08 -5.95 8.16
N ILE A 35 -12.99 -5.52 9.04
CA ILE A 35 -13.23 -6.15 10.33
C ILE A 35 -14.53 -6.94 10.21
N PRO A 36 -14.47 -8.28 10.04
CA PRO A 36 -15.66 -9.13 9.99
C PRO A 36 -16.44 -9.07 11.30
N LYS A 37 -17.73 -9.25 11.24
CA LYS A 37 -18.58 -9.33 12.43
C LYS A 37 -18.22 -10.51 13.35
N ARG A 38 -17.78 -11.61 12.76
CA ARG A 38 -17.29 -12.80 13.46
C ARG A 38 -15.91 -13.16 12.95
N ASN A 39 -15.03 -13.58 13.87
CA ASN A 39 -13.67 -13.97 13.48
C ASN A 39 -13.70 -15.16 12.52
N PRO A 40 -13.17 -15.01 11.29
CA PRO A 40 -13.16 -16.07 10.26
C PRO A 40 -12.43 -17.34 10.69
N MET A 41 -11.45 -17.23 11.60
CA MET A 41 -10.75 -18.41 12.15
C MET A 41 -11.68 -19.31 12.98
N HIS A 42 -12.73 -18.75 13.58
CA HIS A 42 -13.72 -19.51 14.35
C HIS A 42 -14.88 -20.01 13.47
N THR A 43 -15.19 -19.31 12.38
CA THR A 43 -16.33 -19.64 11.53
C THR A 43 -15.96 -20.44 10.28
N GLY A 44 -14.66 -20.49 9.93
CA GLY A 44 -14.16 -21.12 8.71
C GLY A 44 -14.56 -20.36 7.42
N ARG A 45 -15.07 -19.15 7.55
CA ARG A 45 -15.49 -18.32 6.40
C ARG A 45 -15.41 -16.82 6.73
N LEU A 46 -15.20 -16.00 5.71
CA LEU A 46 -15.33 -14.55 5.79
C LEU A 46 -16.81 -14.16 5.65
N ASP A 47 -17.35 -13.48 6.66
CA ASP A 47 -18.73 -12.98 6.57
C ASP A 47 -18.81 -11.69 5.75
N ASN A 48 -19.94 -11.47 5.07
CA ASN A 48 -20.22 -10.23 4.36
C ASN A 48 -20.59 -9.07 5.32
N GLU A 49 -20.96 -9.41 6.55
CA GLU A 49 -21.27 -8.43 7.59
C GLU A 49 -19.99 -8.03 8.33
N GLY A 50 -19.56 -6.81 8.15
CA GLY A 50 -18.36 -6.27 8.78
C GLY A 50 -18.23 -4.78 8.52
N ARG A 51 -17.12 -4.20 8.94
CA ARG A 51 -16.80 -2.79 8.70
C ARG A 51 -15.56 -2.67 7.84
N LEU A 52 -15.63 -1.86 6.80
CA LEU A 52 -14.48 -1.42 6.04
C LEU A 52 -13.97 -0.11 6.63
N GLN A 53 -12.66 -0.02 6.84
CA GLN A 53 -12.02 1.19 7.33
C GLN A 53 -10.78 1.49 6.48
N MET A 54 -10.47 2.79 6.34
CA MET A 54 -9.28 3.29 5.65
C MET A 54 -8.29 3.87 6.65
N LEU A 55 -7.00 3.68 6.42
CA LEU A 55 -5.93 4.16 7.29
C LEU A 55 -5.82 5.68 7.24
N ALA A 56 -5.72 6.30 8.42
CA ALA A 56 -5.40 7.71 8.60
C ALA A 56 -4.19 7.88 9.53
N VAL A 57 -3.46 8.97 9.36
CA VAL A 57 -2.37 9.34 10.28
C VAL A 57 -2.92 10.24 11.37
N LYS A 58 -2.78 9.83 12.61
CA LYS A 58 -3.32 10.55 13.76
C LYS A 58 -2.76 11.97 13.87
N GLY A 59 -3.66 12.96 13.81
CA GLY A 59 -3.30 14.38 13.89
C GLY A 59 -2.74 14.98 12.59
N GLN A 60 -2.77 14.24 11.49
CA GLN A 60 -2.36 14.68 10.16
C GLN A 60 -3.40 14.25 9.13
N PRO A 61 -4.56 14.94 9.05
CA PRO A 61 -5.59 14.60 8.08
C PRO A 61 -5.04 14.71 6.66
N ASN A 62 -5.40 13.74 5.82
CA ASN A 62 -4.94 13.63 4.44
C ASN A 62 -3.41 13.64 4.31
N ALA A 63 -2.71 12.97 5.26
CA ALA A 63 -1.25 12.85 5.18
C ALA A 63 -0.83 12.28 3.83
N ASP A 64 0.02 13.01 3.10
CA ASP A 64 0.56 12.57 1.82
C ASP A 64 1.72 11.61 2.04
N LEU A 65 1.42 10.32 2.07
CA LEU A 65 2.38 9.24 2.21
C LEU A 65 2.86 8.70 0.86
N ALA A 66 2.38 9.25 -0.25
CA ALA A 66 2.87 8.96 -1.59
C ALA A 66 4.21 9.63 -1.86
N ARG A 67 4.49 10.73 -1.19
CA ARG A 67 5.73 11.51 -1.35
C ARG A 67 6.88 10.94 -0.56
N SER A 68 8.09 11.44 -0.85
CA SER A 68 9.32 11.06 -0.14
C SER A 68 9.20 11.31 1.37
N GLN A 69 9.55 10.28 2.12
CA GLN A 69 9.54 10.28 3.59
C GLN A 69 10.95 9.99 4.13
N PRO A 70 11.36 10.62 5.22
CA PRO A 70 12.62 10.24 5.85
C PRO A 70 12.59 8.78 6.28
N ARG A 71 13.62 8.01 5.92
CA ARG A 71 13.74 6.59 6.25
C ARG A 71 13.58 6.36 7.76
N GLY A 72 12.83 5.33 8.13
CA GLY A 72 12.58 4.98 9.52
C GLY A 72 11.52 5.84 10.20
N THR A 73 10.94 6.82 9.51
CA THR A 73 9.82 7.60 10.04
C THR A 73 8.69 6.68 10.46
N THR A 74 8.10 6.98 11.61
CA THR A 74 6.99 6.22 12.17
C THR A 74 5.81 7.13 12.45
N TYR A 75 4.64 6.73 11.99
CA TYR A 75 3.38 7.42 12.18
C TYR A 75 2.48 6.67 13.17
N ARG A 76 1.74 7.40 14.00
CA ARG A 76 0.61 6.81 14.73
C ARG A 76 -0.58 6.75 13.80
N VAL A 77 -1.22 5.59 13.75
CA VAL A 77 -2.36 5.34 12.86
C VAL A 77 -3.66 5.42 13.62
N GLU A 78 -4.67 5.93 12.96
CA GLU A 78 -6.08 5.76 13.28
C GLU A 78 -6.82 5.25 12.03
N TRP A 79 -8.07 4.88 12.19
CA TRP A 79 -8.86 4.29 11.11
C TRP A 79 -10.18 5.01 10.99
N VAL A 80 -10.56 5.39 9.78
CA VAL A 80 -11.84 6.03 9.48
C VAL A 80 -12.78 5.02 8.83
N ASP A 81 -14.06 5.06 9.20
CA ASP A 81 -15.05 4.13 8.66
C ASP A 81 -15.44 4.52 7.23
N ILE A 82 -15.66 3.53 6.39
CA ILE A 82 -16.26 3.69 5.06
C ILE A 82 -17.75 3.36 5.19
N ASP A 83 -18.58 4.34 5.05
CA ASP A 83 -20.03 4.23 5.31
C ASP A 83 -20.73 3.41 4.21
N ASP A 84 -20.35 3.61 2.95
CA ASP A 84 -20.84 2.88 1.79
C ASP A 84 -19.71 2.17 1.05
N PRO A 85 -19.35 0.95 1.48
CA PRO A 85 -18.24 0.22 0.87
C PRO A 85 -18.54 -0.39 -0.50
N ASP A 86 -19.81 -0.46 -0.90
CA ASP A 86 -20.25 -1.00 -2.20
C ASP A 86 -21.26 -0.06 -2.88
N PRO A 87 -20.81 1.16 -3.24
CA PRO A 87 -21.69 2.17 -3.80
C PRO A 87 -22.31 1.73 -5.12
N THR A 88 -23.57 2.12 -5.32
CA THR A 88 -24.26 1.97 -6.61
C THR A 88 -24.08 3.25 -7.43
N PHE A 89 -23.84 3.09 -8.72
CA PHE A 89 -23.57 4.23 -9.59
C PHE A 89 -24.74 4.45 -10.57
N PRO A 90 -25.19 5.72 -10.75
CA PRO A 90 -26.16 6.06 -11.76
C PRO A 90 -25.61 5.83 -13.17
N ALA A 91 -26.52 5.69 -14.14
CA ALA A 91 -26.12 5.58 -15.55
C ALA A 91 -25.33 6.83 -15.98
N GLY A 92 -24.21 6.60 -16.67
CA GLY A 92 -23.31 7.66 -17.13
C GLY A 92 -22.16 7.99 -16.15
N THR A 93 -22.06 7.35 -15.00
CA THR A 93 -20.88 7.44 -14.14
C THR A 93 -19.65 6.93 -14.91
N THR A 94 -18.58 7.69 -14.91
CA THR A 94 -17.33 7.30 -15.55
C THR A 94 -16.60 6.23 -14.71
N ASN A 95 -15.67 5.53 -15.35
CA ASN A 95 -14.83 4.55 -14.63
C ASN A 95 -14.04 5.23 -13.50
N ASP A 96 -13.46 6.40 -13.75
CA ASP A 96 -12.67 7.15 -12.77
C ASP A 96 -13.49 7.57 -11.56
N GLN A 97 -14.72 8.05 -11.80
CA GLN A 97 -15.65 8.38 -10.71
C GLN A 97 -15.99 7.16 -9.85
N ALA A 98 -16.12 5.99 -10.47
CA ALA A 98 -16.40 4.75 -9.75
C ALA A 98 -15.17 4.25 -8.98
N LEU A 99 -13.98 4.37 -9.56
CA LEU A 99 -12.72 3.95 -8.92
C LEU A 99 -12.45 4.72 -7.63
N VAL A 100 -12.66 6.04 -7.61
CA VAL A 100 -12.32 6.88 -6.46
C VAL A 100 -13.38 6.89 -5.36
N ALA A 101 -14.60 6.42 -5.65
CA ALA A 101 -15.78 6.66 -4.80
C ALA A 101 -15.64 6.13 -3.36
N VAL A 102 -15.01 4.99 -3.16
CA VAL A 102 -14.77 4.43 -1.82
C VAL A 102 -13.64 5.17 -1.11
N GLY A 103 -12.53 5.41 -1.81
CA GLY A 103 -11.40 6.17 -1.27
C GLY A 103 -11.77 7.61 -0.87
N ASP A 104 -12.63 8.27 -1.66
CA ASP A 104 -13.11 9.64 -1.37
C ASP A 104 -13.85 9.74 -0.03
N GLN A 105 -14.61 8.71 0.36
CA GLN A 105 -15.26 8.69 1.67
C GLN A 105 -14.23 8.71 2.82
N GLY A 106 -13.14 7.95 2.68
CA GLY A 106 -12.06 7.95 3.66
C GLY A 106 -11.29 9.26 3.66
N ARG A 107 -10.95 9.79 2.49
CA ARG A 107 -10.24 11.08 2.34
C ARG A 107 -11.04 12.26 2.90
N ALA A 108 -12.36 12.26 2.73
CA ALA A 108 -13.23 13.24 3.34
C ALA A 108 -13.17 13.24 4.89
N GLN A 109 -12.76 12.13 5.49
CA GLN A 109 -12.55 11.97 6.93
C GLN A 109 -11.06 12.06 7.34
N GLY A 110 -10.17 12.39 6.41
CA GLY A 110 -8.74 12.58 6.67
C GLY A 110 -7.88 11.34 6.49
N ALA A 111 -8.34 10.32 5.76
CA ALA A 111 -7.52 9.16 5.43
C ALA A 111 -6.25 9.55 4.65
N ALA A 112 -5.18 8.79 4.85
CA ALA A 112 -3.89 9.04 4.22
C ALA A 112 -3.90 8.70 2.72
N LEU A 113 -3.04 9.37 1.96
CA LEU A 113 -2.85 9.22 0.54
C LEU A 113 -1.59 8.38 0.28
N PHE A 114 -1.73 7.30 -0.47
CA PHE A 114 -0.62 6.48 -0.94
C PHE A 114 -0.56 6.48 -2.46
N SER A 115 0.55 6.01 -3.02
CA SER A 115 0.70 5.80 -4.44
C SER A 115 0.74 4.31 -4.73
N ARG A 116 -0.18 3.80 -5.56
CA ARG A 116 -0.16 2.45 -6.11
C ARG A 116 0.29 1.41 -5.09
N LEU A 117 -0.60 1.06 -4.16
CA LEU A 117 -0.31 0.01 -3.18
C LEU A 117 -0.55 -1.35 -3.81
N GLU A 118 0.50 -2.16 -3.82
CA GLU A 118 0.57 -3.45 -4.49
C GLU A 118 0.57 -4.61 -3.48
N GLY A 119 1.54 -5.51 -3.59
CA GLY A 119 1.64 -6.70 -2.77
C GLY A 119 1.71 -6.44 -1.28
N GLN A 120 1.19 -7.38 -0.49
CA GLN A 120 1.30 -7.34 0.96
C GLN A 120 1.43 -8.73 1.59
N VAL A 121 2.03 -8.79 2.78
CA VAL A 121 2.16 -10.01 3.57
C VAL A 121 2.02 -9.71 5.07
N TYR A 122 1.31 -10.57 5.79
CA TYR A 122 1.27 -10.53 7.26
C TYR A 122 2.32 -11.47 7.84
N ASP A 123 3.11 -10.96 8.78
CA ASP A 123 4.03 -11.78 9.56
C ASP A 123 4.22 -11.19 10.97
N ASN A 124 3.98 -11.98 12.01
CA ASN A 124 4.24 -11.64 13.42
C ASN A 124 3.70 -10.26 13.85
N ASN A 125 2.43 -10.00 13.67
CA ASN A 125 1.74 -8.73 13.98
C ASN A 125 2.22 -7.51 13.17
N VAL A 126 2.82 -7.75 12.02
CA VAL A 126 3.18 -6.70 11.07
C VAL A 126 2.61 -7.04 9.70
N VAL A 127 1.97 -6.08 9.06
CA VAL A 127 1.62 -6.14 7.63
C VAL A 127 2.67 -5.33 6.88
N TYR A 128 3.45 -6.01 6.04
CA TYR A 128 4.36 -5.37 5.10
C TYR A 128 3.65 -5.20 3.77
N PHE A 129 3.80 -4.03 3.15
CA PHE A 129 3.21 -3.78 1.84
C PHE A 129 4.06 -2.83 1.01
N THR A 130 3.91 -2.91 -0.29
CA THR A 130 4.64 -2.12 -1.28
C THR A 130 3.81 -0.96 -1.79
N SER A 131 4.48 0.08 -2.22
CA SER A 131 3.93 1.22 -2.94
C SER A 131 4.80 1.42 -4.17
N THR A 132 4.32 1.01 -5.32
CA THR A 132 5.11 0.89 -6.56
C THR A 132 5.69 2.22 -7.03
N GLN A 133 4.91 3.29 -6.97
CA GLN A 133 5.35 4.64 -7.36
C GLN A 133 5.42 5.62 -6.19
N GLY A 134 5.50 5.13 -4.96
CA GLY A 134 5.70 5.97 -3.79
C GLY A 134 7.13 6.51 -3.69
N GLY A 135 7.30 7.58 -2.91
CA GLY A 135 8.60 8.18 -2.62
C GLY A 135 9.04 9.28 -3.60
N GLY A 136 8.15 9.74 -4.46
CA GLY A 136 8.43 10.84 -5.36
C GLY A 136 8.68 12.18 -4.64
N PRO A 137 9.19 13.19 -5.36
CA PRO A 137 9.45 14.51 -4.77
C PRO A 137 8.14 15.16 -4.29
N ALA A 138 8.25 16.02 -3.28
CA ALA A 138 7.10 16.77 -2.74
C ALA A 138 6.59 17.86 -3.70
N GLU A 139 7.36 18.15 -4.73
CA GLU A 139 7.08 19.24 -5.69
C GLU A 139 6.57 18.68 -7.00
N ASP A 140 5.69 19.45 -7.61
CA ASP A 140 5.21 19.33 -8.98
C ASP A 140 4.16 18.26 -9.29
N ASP A 141 3.05 18.37 -8.60
CA ASP A 141 1.78 17.83 -9.10
C ASP A 141 1.14 18.84 -10.10
N THR A 142 2.00 19.44 -10.96
CA THR A 142 1.57 20.41 -11.99
C THR A 142 1.11 19.73 -13.28
N ASP A 143 1.28 18.41 -13.38
CA ASP A 143 0.69 17.62 -14.45
C ASP A 143 -0.76 17.28 -14.10
N ASP A 144 -1.66 18.10 -14.53
CA ASP A 144 -3.11 17.94 -14.38
C ASP A 144 -3.67 16.65 -15.02
N ASP A 145 -2.85 15.91 -15.79
CA ASP A 145 -3.30 14.76 -16.56
C ASP A 145 -2.99 13.39 -15.92
N ASN A 146 -2.28 13.36 -14.81
CA ASN A 146 -1.83 12.13 -14.15
C ASN A 146 -1.20 11.08 -15.10
N ALA A 147 -0.67 11.52 -16.24
CA ALA A 147 -0.15 10.64 -17.28
C ALA A 147 0.99 9.73 -16.80
N ASN A 148 1.71 10.17 -15.77
CA ASN A 148 2.83 9.42 -15.16
C ASN A 148 2.43 8.74 -13.85
N GLY A 149 1.15 8.74 -13.49
CA GLY A 149 0.64 8.17 -12.26
C GLY A 149 0.78 9.07 -11.02
N PHE A 150 0.05 8.76 -9.98
CA PHE A 150 0.09 9.48 -8.70
C PHE A 150 1.35 9.08 -7.91
N GLY A 151 2.14 10.04 -7.42
CA GLY A 151 3.30 9.82 -6.54
C GLY A 151 4.66 9.86 -7.23
N ARG A 152 4.82 9.35 -8.45
CA ARG A 152 6.01 9.46 -9.34
C ARG A 152 7.36 9.11 -8.72
N GLY A 153 7.39 8.29 -7.68
CA GLY A 153 8.63 7.76 -7.12
C GLY A 153 8.98 6.39 -7.71
N ASN A 154 10.08 5.81 -7.21
CA ASN A 154 10.57 4.51 -7.65
C ASN A 154 10.20 3.39 -6.66
N GLY A 155 9.45 3.71 -5.63
CA GLY A 155 8.85 2.75 -4.74
C GLY A 155 9.24 2.84 -3.28
N MET A 156 8.36 2.28 -2.46
CA MET A 156 8.49 2.24 -1.00
C MET A 156 8.05 0.87 -0.48
N VAL A 157 8.59 0.50 0.68
CA VAL A 157 8.09 -0.62 1.49
C VAL A 157 7.70 -0.11 2.87
N TRP A 158 6.50 -0.42 3.26
CA TRP A 158 5.88 -0.04 4.52
C TRP A 158 5.78 -1.23 5.48
N ALA A 159 5.81 -0.95 6.77
CA ALA A 159 5.53 -1.89 7.85
C ALA A 159 4.44 -1.33 8.76
N TYR A 160 3.26 -1.92 8.75
CA TYR A 160 2.17 -1.58 9.66
C TYR A 160 2.15 -2.57 10.85
N HIS A 161 2.41 -2.07 12.04
CA HIS A 161 2.41 -2.84 13.29
C HIS A 161 1.00 -2.90 13.87
N THR A 162 0.32 -4.03 13.72
CA THR A 162 -1.12 -4.17 14.00
C THR A 162 -1.49 -3.95 15.46
N ARG A 163 -0.63 -4.34 16.40
CA ARG A 163 -0.89 -4.18 17.84
C ARG A 163 -0.61 -2.78 18.36
N SER A 164 0.45 -2.15 17.89
CA SER A 164 0.84 -0.80 18.33
C SER A 164 0.19 0.31 17.51
N GLN A 165 -0.47 -0.03 16.42
CA GLN A 165 -1.08 0.87 15.45
C GLN A 165 -0.09 1.96 14.98
N LYS A 166 1.07 1.48 14.53
CA LYS A 166 2.12 2.33 13.97
C LYS A 166 2.43 1.89 12.55
N LEU A 167 2.56 2.86 11.67
CA LEU A 167 3.05 2.69 10.32
C LEU A 167 4.47 3.21 10.23
N GLN A 168 5.38 2.44 9.64
CA GLN A 168 6.79 2.79 9.49
C GLN A 168 7.22 2.69 8.03
N ILE A 169 8.03 3.65 7.58
CA ILE A 169 8.82 3.50 6.35
C ILE A 169 9.95 2.52 6.62
N LEU A 170 9.88 1.36 6.03
CA LEU A 170 10.94 0.36 6.10
C LEU A 170 12.03 0.63 5.08
N PHE A 171 11.64 0.91 3.84
CA PHE A 171 12.54 1.23 2.74
C PHE A 171 11.86 2.21 1.78
N GLN A 172 12.67 3.07 1.17
CA GLN A 172 12.28 3.96 0.08
C GLN A 172 13.39 3.97 -0.95
N ALA A 173 13.04 3.84 -2.22
CA ALA A 173 13.98 4.00 -3.31
C ALA A 173 14.53 5.44 -3.32
N PRO A 174 15.83 5.62 -3.61
CA PRO A 174 16.41 6.95 -3.73
C PRO A 174 15.75 7.76 -4.84
N VAL A 175 15.47 9.02 -4.58
CA VAL A 175 15.02 9.98 -5.60
C VAL A 175 16.21 10.46 -6.44
N ASP A 176 17.42 10.47 -5.87
CA ASP A 176 18.64 10.91 -6.56
C ASP A 176 19.26 9.77 -7.40
N PRO A 177 19.38 9.94 -8.74
CA PRO A 177 20.05 8.97 -9.60
C PRO A 177 21.52 8.69 -9.24
N ALA A 178 22.17 9.57 -8.49
CA ALA A 178 23.55 9.36 -8.04
C ALA A 178 23.69 8.24 -6.99
N GLU A 179 22.61 7.87 -6.30
CA GLU A 179 22.54 6.74 -5.37
C GLU A 179 22.21 5.40 -6.05
N ALA A 180 22.59 5.23 -7.30
CA ALA A 180 22.26 4.10 -8.16
C ALA A 180 22.58 2.69 -7.57
N ASN A 181 23.40 2.61 -6.53
CA ASN A 181 23.70 1.35 -5.84
C ASN A 181 22.54 0.84 -4.96
N LEU A 182 21.55 1.68 -4.71
CA LEU A 182 20.35 1.36 -3.96
C LEU A 182 19.11 1.29 -4.86
N ARG A 183 19.31 1.01 -6.15
CA ARG A 183 18.19 0.88 -7.09
C ARG A 183 17.20 -0.13 -6.57
N PHE A 184 15.99 0.35 -6.36
CA PHE A 184 14.81 -0.41 -6.06
C PHE A 184 13.74 0.18 -6.94
N ASP A 185 13.22 -0.61 -7.87
CA ASP A 185 12.51 -0.06 -9.01
C ASP A 185 11.14 -0.74 -9.10
N PHE A 186 10.10 0.02 -8.83
CA PHE A 186 8.72 -0.42 -8.89
C PHE A 186 8.47 -1.74 -8.16
N PRO A 187 8.60 -1.78 -6.82
CA PRO A 187 8.29 -2.97 -6.02
C PRO A 187 6.81 -3.31 -6.18
N ASP A 188 6.55 -4.53 -6.60
CA ASP A 188 5.20 -5.04 -6.79
C ASP A 188 4.88 -6.05 -5.67
N ASN A 189 5.10 -7.33 -5.87
CA ASN A 189 4.75 -8.35 -4.90
C ASN A 189 5.79 -8.50 -3.78
N ILE A 190 5.30 -8.82 -2.57
CA ILE A 190 6.12 -9.03 -1.37
C ILE A 190 5.70 -10.29 -0.62
N THR A 191 6.67 -11.03 -0.13
CA THR A 191 6.46 -12.17 0.77
C THR A 191 7.54 -12.24 1.85
N THR A 192 7.43 -13.21 2.77
CA THR A 192 8.45 -13.48 3.78
C THR A 192 9.07 -14.86 3.58
N SER A 193 10.39 -14.96 3.74
CA SER A 193 11.08 -16.24 3.83
C SER A 193 10.88 -16.87 5.22
N ALA A 194 11.20 -18.15 5.35
CA ALA A 194 11.19 -18.85 6.64
C ALA A 194 12.12 -18.22 7.70
N SER A 195 13.17 -17.51 7.29
CA SER A 195 14.07 -16.77 8.18
C SER A 195 13.58 -15.35 8.53
N GLY A 196 12.42 -14.93 8.00
CA GLY A 196 11.83 -13.62 8.25
C GLY A 196 12.39 -12.49 7.37
N THR A 197 13.21 -12.81 6.36
CA THR A 197 13.59 -11.88 5.32
C THR A 197 12.39 -11.57 4.44
N LEU A 198 12.17 -10.31 4.12
CA LEU A 198 11.21 -9.91 3.09
C LEU A 198 11.81 -10.18 1.72
N VAL A 199 11.01 -10.74 0.84
CA VAL A 199 11.37 -10.96 -0.57
C VAL A 199 10.40 -10.15 -1.41
N VAL A 200 10.95 -9.27 -2.24
CA VAL A 200 10.19 -8.31 -3.07
C VAL A 200 10.51 -8.57 -4.54
N CYS A 201 9.48 -8.60 -5.37
CA CYS A 201 9.60 -8.64 -6.82
C CYS A 201 9.43 -7.22 -7.38
N GLU A 202 10.31 -6.84 -8.30
CA GLU A 202 10.19 -5.60 -9.06
C GLU A 202 9.38 -5.83 -10.35
N ASP A 203 8.64 -4.82 -10.79
CA ASP A 203 7.91 -4.79 -12.07
C ASP A 203 8.20 -3.48 -12.82
N SER A 204 9.47 -3.31 -13.18
CA SER A 204 9.94 -2.15 -13.94
C SER A 204 10.00 -2.44 -15.45
N THR A 205 10.19 -1.40 -16.22
CA THR A 205 10.36 -1.50 -17.69
C THR A 205 11.77 -1.89 -18.13
N ILE A 206 12.69 -2.02 -17.18
CA ILE A 206 14.09 -2.39 -17.39
C ILE A 206 14.40 -3.71 -16.69
N ASP A 207 15.55 -3.83 -16.03
CA ASP A 207 15.94 -5.04 -15.30
C ASP A 207 15.07 -5.23 -14.06
N ASN A 208 14.33 -6.33 -13.99
CA ASN A 208 13.52 -6.71 -12.85
C ASN A 208 14.26 -7.67 -11.93
N TYR A 209 14.40 -7.29 -10.67
CA TYR A 209 15.05 -8.10 -9.66
C TYR A 209 14.06 -8.74 -8.69
N ILE A 210 14.47 -9.87 -8.15
CA ILE A 210 13.97 -10.35 -6.86
C ILE A 210 14.94 -9.84 -5.82
N ARG A 211 14.43 -9.04 -4.88
CA ARG A 211 15.22 -8.39 -3.83
C ARG A 211 14.97 -9.03 -2.47
N GLY A 212 16.05 -9.14 -1.69
CA GLY A 212 15.95 -9.39 -0.25
C GLY A 212 15.92 -8.05 0.50
N LEU A 213 15.02 -7.92 1.45
CA LEU A 213 14.94 -6.75 2.32
C LEU A 213 14.88 -7.21 3.78
N SER A 214 15.85 -6.76 4.59
CA SER A 214 15.81 -7.03 6.03
C SER A 214 14.75 -6.18 6.73
N ARG A 215 14.31 -6.60 7.90
CA ARG A 215 13.41 -5.79 8.75
C ARG A 215 14.07 -4.50 9.29
N GLY A 216 15.38 -4.36 9.13
CA GLY A 216 16.12 -3.13 9.37
C GLY A 216 16.28 -2.23 8.14
N GLY A 217 15.67 -2.62 7.01
CA GLY A 217 15.69 -1.83 5.77
C GLY A 217 17.01 -1.95 4.99
N GLN A 218 17.75 -3.05 5.13
CA GLN A 218 18.90 -3.35 4.26
C GLN A 218 18.40 -4.14 3.04
N LEU A 219 18.79 -3.71 1.85
CA LEU A 219 18.42 -4.26 0.56
C LEU A 219 19.59 -5.02 -0.06
N TRP A 220 19.31 -6.16 -0.73
CA TRP A 220 20.29 -6.89 -1.54
C TRP A 220 19.61 -7.65 -2.67
N ASP A 221 20.37 -7.99 -3.71
CA ASP A 221 19.90 -8.76 -4.85
C ASP A 221 19.85 -10.25 -4.53
N ILE A 222 18.75 -10.90 -4.86
CA ILE A 222 18.62 -12.36 -4.83
C ILE A 222 18.77 -12.93 -6.24
N ALA A 223 18.02 -12.37 -7.20
CA ALA A 223 18.03 -12.82 -8.58
C ALA A 223 17.69 -11.68 -9.53
N LEU A 224 18.20 -11.75 -10.76
CA LEU A 224 17.82 -10.89 -11.87
C LEU A 224 16.98 -11.70 -12.85
N ASN A 225 15.80 -11.20 -13.20
CA ASN A 225 15.00 -11.74 -14.29
C ASN A 225 15.67 -11.37 -15.64
N ARG A 226 16.09 -12.37 -16.37
CA ARG A 226 16.71 -12.21 -17.70
C ARG A 226 15.83 -12.74 -18.82
N LEU A 227 14.54 -12.85 -18.60
CA LEU A 227 13.61 -13.18 -19.68
C LEU A 227 13.58 -11.98 -20.64
N VAL A 228 14.17 -12.17 -21.80
CA VAL A 228 14.04 -11.23 -22.93
C VAL A 228 12.80 -11.63 -23.69
N SER A 229 11.86 -10.70 -23.80
CA SER A 229 10.68 -10.84 -24.66
C SER A 229 11.06 -10.66 -26.13
#